data_967f9ccdd249bf2a099de972b58d92e1
#
_entry.id   967f9ccdd249bf2a099de972b58d92e1
#
_cell.length_a   1.000
_cell.length_b   1.000
_cell.length_c   1.000
_cell.angle_alpha   90.00
_cell.angle_beta   90.00
_cell.angle_gamma   90.00
#
_symmetry.space_group_name_H-M   'P 1'
#
loop_
_entity.id
_entity.type
_entity.pdbx_description
1 polymer ?
#
loop_
_entity_poly.entity_id
_entity_poly.type
_entity_poly.pdbx_seq_one_letter_code
_entity_poly.pdbx_strand_id
1 'polypeptide(L)'
;MRCSFAFALLLGTAALASSQEGKPRTPDEIPPRFGVAFKGKVYSQATPKEALQSVIEVAEKGEFSYLVAHLLDPAFVDARVVDRAKQAEPVVEANLAALREFQQRNLDKIVPEARVPVDPGKFRDRVAAEAKVAAFKQLVRDVQDKLTEDPEVLKDLRRFRSTFPDDKPAGDTAKVGHVDVKDRSLFLRKVADRWYIENRQSESTEPEKK
;
A
#
# COMPACT_ATOMS: atom_id res chain seq x y z
N MET A 1 -54.31 -52.18 13.36
CA MET A 1 -53.09 -51.43 13.72
C MET A 1 -52.58 -50.77 12.46
N ARG A 2 -52.73 -49.44 12.34
CA ARG A 2 -52.35 -48.66 11.17
C ARG A 2 -51.23 -47.71 11.63
N CYS A 3 -50.02 -47.91 11.15
CA CYS A 3 -48.91 -46.99 11.34
C CYS A 3 -48.83 -46.06 10.14
N SER A 4 -49.17 -44.79 10.33
CA SER A 4 -48.96 -43.73 9.35
C SER A 4 -47.54 -43.13 9.52
N PHE A 5 -46.70 -43.29 8.51
CA PHE A 5 -45.42 -42.59 8.42
C PHE A 5 -45.66 -41.25 7.75
N ALA A 6 -45.44 -40.17 8.48
CA ALA A 6 -45.39 -38.81 7.94
C ALA A 6 -43.98 -38.49 7.46
N PHE A 7 -43.83 -38.28 6.16
CA PHE A 7 -42.59 -37.89 5.50
C PHE A 7 -42.50 -36.36 5.51
N ALA A 8 -41.65 -35.79 6.36
CA ALA A 8 -41.41 -34.35 6.40
C ALA A 8 -40.40 -33.99 5.32
N LEU A 9 -40.86 -33.25 4.31
CA LEU A 9 -40.07 -32.69 3.23
C LEU A 9 -39.31 -31.45 3.75
N LEU A 10 -38.00 -31.54 3.97
CA LEU A 10 -37.11 -30.40 4.25
C LEU A 10 -36.80 -29.69 2.93
N LEU A 11 -37.48 -28.58 2.68
CA LEU A 11 -37.11 -27.65 1.61
C LEU A 11 -35.83 -26.88 2.03
N GLY A 12 -34.71 -27.27 1.46
CA GLY A 12 -33.45 -26.54 1.55
C GLY A 12 -33.55 -25.23 0.76
N THR A 13 -33.61 -24.10 1.43
CA THR A 13 -33.44 -22.79 0.82
C THR A 13 -32.00 -22.59 0.47
N ALA A 14 -31.67 -22.73 -0.82
CA ALA A 14 -30.40 -22.31 -1.38
C ALA A 14 -30.29 -20.78 -1.25
N ALA A 15 -29.44 -20.30 -0.34
CA ALA A 15 -29.07 -18.89 -0.27
C ALA A 15 -28.25 -18.56 -1.51
N LEU A 16 -28.85 -17.86 -2.46
CA LEU A 16 -28.18 -17.20 -3.56
C LEU A 16 -27.23 -16.15 -2.95
N ALA A 17 -25.94 -16.45 -2.96
CA ALA A 17 -24.92 -15.47 -2.71
C ALA A 17 -24.99 -14.41 -3.82
N SER A 18 -25.68 -13.31 -3.54
CA SER A 18 -25.66 -12.12 -4.38
C SER A 18 -24.22 -11.60 -4.42
N SER A 19 -23.55 -11.82 -5.54
CA SER A 19 -22.36 -11.06 -5.92
C SER A 19 -22.80 -9.59 -5.98
N GLN A 20 -22.49 -8.84 -4.94
CA GLN A 20 -22.58 -7.39 -5.00
C GLN A 20 -21.56 -6.93 -6.04
N GLU A 21 -22.02 -6.69 -7.27
CA GLU A 21 -21.32 -5.86 -8.24
C GLU A 21 -20.99 -4.55 -7.52
N GLY A 22 -19.70 -4.37 -7.23
CA GLY A 22 -19.25 -3.23 -6.45
C GLY A 22 -19.58 -1.94 -7.17
N LYS A 23 -20.50 -1.14 -6.62
CA LYS A 23 -20.64 0.26 -7.00
C LYS A 23 -19.25 0.89 -7.09
N PRO A 24 -18.99 1.70 -8.13
CA PRO A 24 -17.74 2.45 -8.17
C PRO A 24 -17.60 3.26 -6.87
N ARG A 25 -16.57 2.94 -6.09
CA ARG A 25 -16.32 3.62 -4.82
C ARG A 25 -16.00 5.07 -5.11
N THR A 26 -16.68 5.99 -4.44
CA THR A 26 -16.29 7.41 -4.51
C THR A 26 -14.85 7.58 -3.98
N PRO A 27 -14.11 8.61 -4.42
CA PRO A 27 -12.74 8.85 -3.93
C PRO A 27 -12.62 8.90 -2.40
N ASP A 28 -13.71 9.25 -1.70
CA ASP A 28 -13.77 9.31 -0.24
C ASP A 28 -13.97 7.92 0.43
N GLU A 29 -14.29 6.87 -0.37
CA GLU A 29 -14.54 5.49 0.11
C GLU A 29 -13.29 4.58 -0.02
N ILE A 30 -12.16 5.11 -0.44
CA ILE A 30 -10.93 4.32 -0.54
C ILE A 30 -10.39 4.08 0.87
N PRO A 31 -10.26 2.80 1.29
CA PRO A 31 -9.79 2.50 2.63
C PRO A 31 -8.35 3.01 2.84
N PRO A 32 -8.01 3.39 4.07
CA PRO A 32 -6.65 3.80 4.40
C PRO A 32 -5.67 2.66 4.12
N ARG A 33 -4.52 2.98 3.53
CA ARG A 33 -3.48 2.02 3.21
C ARG A 33 -2.31 2.21 4.19
N PHE A 34 -1.94 1.17 4.90
CA PHE A 34 -0.96 1.24 6.01
C PHE A 34 -1.30 2.29 7.08
N GLY A 35 -2.60 2.55 7.31
CA GLY A 35 -3.06 3.58 8.24
C GLY A 35 -3.05 5.01 7.68
N VAL A 36 -2.63 5.21 6.42
CA VAL A 36 -2.62 6.52 5.74
C VAL A 36 -3.90 6.70 4.96
N ALA A 37 -4.69 7.72 5.29
CA ALA A 37 -5.94 8.04 4.60
C ALA A 37 -5.68 8.57 3.19
N PHE A 38 -6.54 8.21 2.23
CA PHE A 38 -6.48 8.70 0.86
C PHE A 38 -7.01 10.14 0.77
N LYS A 39 -6.27 11.03 0.11
CA LYS A 39 -6.58 12.46 -0.06
C LYS A 39 -6.73 12.83 -1.55
N GLY A 40 -7.55 12.08 -2.31
CA GLY A 40 -7.66 12.22 -3.76
C GLY A 40 -8.16 13.59 -4.25
N LYS A 41 -8.89 14.34 -3.41
CA LYS A 41 -9.29 15.72 -3.72
C LYS A 41 -8.13 16.71 -3.65
N VAL A 42 -7.09 16.40 -2.87
CA VAL A 42 -5.91 17.24 -2.69
C VAL A 42 -4.80 16.83 -3.64
N TYR A 43 -4.60 15.52 -3.80
CA TYR A 43 -3.53 14.92 -4.59
C TYR A 43 -4.13 14.08 -5.72
N SER A 44 -4.37 14.74 -6.88
CA SER A 44 -4.98 14.10 -8.04
C SER A 44 -4.03 13.08 -8.69
N GLN A 45 -4.61 11.97 -9.17
CA GLN A 45 -3.95 10.91 -9.91
C GLN A 45 -4.72 10.58 -11.21
N ALA A 46 -5.54 11.51 -11.70
CA ALA A 46 -6.40 11.27 -12.86
C ALA A 46 -5.61 11.21 -14.19
N THR A 47 -4.48 11.91 -14.25
CA THR A 47 -3.55 11.88 -15.38
C THR A 47 -2.11 11.65 -14.88
N PRO A 48 -1.18 11.18 -15.75
CA PRO A 48 0.22 11.03 -15.37
C PRO A 48 0.86 12.34 -14.89
N LYS A 49 0.52 13.45 -15.55
CA LYS A 49 1.00 14.79 -15.20
C LYS A 49 0.54 15.23 -13.82
N GLU A 50 -0.74 14.99 -13.49
CA GLU A 50 -1.29 15.27 -12.16
C GLU A 50 -0.71 14.37 -11.08
N ALA A 51 -0.54 13.08 -11.37
CA ALA A 51 0.10 12.16 -10.44
C ALA A 51 1.53 12.59 -10.11
N LEU A 52 2.31 13.00 -11.12
CA LEU A 52 3.66 13.51 -10.92
C LEU A 52 3.66 14.85 -10.16
N GLN A 53 2.71 15.74 -10.44
CA GLN A 53 2.52 16.96 -9.65
C GLN A 53 2.24 16.65 -8.18
N SER A 54 1.34 15.69 -7.92
CA SER A 54 1.01 15.26 -6.56
C SER A 54 2.23 14.68 -5.83
N VAL A 55 3.10 13.93 -6.53
CA VAL A 55 4.35 13.41 -5.96
C VAL A 55 5.29 14.56 -5.55
N ILE A 56 5.46 15.56 -6.41
CA ILE A 56 6.31 16.72 -6.13
C ILE A 56 5.77 17.48 -4.90
N GLU A 57 4.48 17.78 -4.88
CA GLU A 57 3.85 18.52 -3.77
C GLU A 57 3.93 17.78 -2.44
N VAL A 58 3.70 16.47 -2.45
CA VAL A 58 3.77 15.61 -1.26
C VAL A 58 5.20 15.54 -0.74
N ALA A 59 6.21 15.43 -1.64
CA ALA A 59 7.61 15.42 -1.26
C ALA A 59 8.05 16.78 -0.68
N GLU A 60 7.63 17.90 -1.27
CA GLU A 60 7.90 19.26 -0.78
C GLU A 60 7.29 19.54 0.60
N LYS A 61 6.11 18.94 0.89
CA LYS A 61 5.44 19.05 2.19
C LYS A 61 5.98 18.05 3.22
N GLY A 62 6.86 17.13 2.84
CA GLY A 62 7.38 16.09 3.74
C GLY A 62 6.35 15.00 4.09
N GLU A 63 5.26 14.88 3.32
CA GLU A 63 4.21 13.86 3.55
C GLU A 63 4.63 12.49 2.97
N PHE A 64 5.84 12.00 3.27
CA PHE A 64 6.44 10.80 2.66
C PHE A 64 5.61 9.53 2.89
N SER A 65 4.90 9.43 4.03
CA SER A 65 3.98 8.32 4.27
C SER A 65 2.86 8.26 3.23
N TYR A 66 2.34 9.42 2.82
CA TYR A 66 1.32 9.50 1.76
C TYR A 66 1.92 9.15 0.39
N LEU A 67 3.12 9.63 0.09
CA LEU A 67 3.84 9.31 -1.13
C LEU A 67 3.98 7.81 -1.31
N VAL A 68 4.49 7.11 -0.29
CA VAL A 68 4.70 5.65 -0.34
C VAL A 68 3.37 4.90 -0.40
N ALA A 69 2.37 5.29 0.41
CA ALA A 69 1.11 4.57 0.49
C ALA A 69 0.24 4.70 -0.76
N HIS A 70 0.25 5.89 -1.40
CA HIS A 70 -0.76 6.25 -2.39
C HIS A 70 -0.24 6.74 -3.74
N LEU A 71 1.04 7.09 -3.88
CA LEU A 71 1.58 7.63 -5.13
C LEU A 71 2.62 6.73 -5.82
N LEU A 72 3.27 5.83 -5.07
CA LEU A 72 4.10 4.77 -5.65
C LEU A 72 3.25 3.57 -6.06
N ASP A 73 3.73 2.79 -7.04
CA ASP A 73 3.06 1.57 -7.52
C ASP A 73 2.66 0.65 -6.36
N PRO A 74 1.35 0.37 -6.20
CA PRO A 74 0.85 -0.45 -5.11
C PRO A 74 1.51 -1.83 -5.03
N ALA A 75 1.71 -2.49 -6.18
CA ALA A 75 2.30 -3.83 -6.21
C ALA A 75 3.75 -3.82 -5.73
N PHE A 76 4.53 -2.80 -6.12
CA PHE A 76 5.90 -2.63 -5.63
C PHE A 76 5.93 -2.41 -4.12
N VAL A 77 5.09 -1.49 -3.61
CA VAL A 77 5.07 -1.18 -2.16
C VAL A 77 4.64 -2.38 -1.34
N ASP A 78 3.59 -3.11 -1.77
CA ASP A 78 3.10 -4.30 -1.07
C ASP A 78 4.16 -5.40 -1.02
N ALA A 79 4.82 -5.69 -2.14
CA ALA A 79 5.91 -6.66 -2.19
C ALA A 79 7.06 -6.28 -1.23
N ARG A 80 7.50 -5.01 -1.26
CA ARG A 80 8.57 -4.52 -0.39
C ARG A 80 8.21 -4.57 1.10
N VAL A 81 6.96 -4.21 1.43
CA VAL A 81 6.47 -4.30 2.82
C VAL A 81 6.44 -5.76 3.29
N VAL A 82 5.96 -6.69 2.45
CA VAL A 82 5.95 -8.13 2.80
C VAL A 82 7.35 -8.66 3.01
N ASP A 83 8.29 -8.37 2.11
CA ASP A 83 9.67 -8.86 2.23
C ASP A 83 10.38 -8.32 3.49
N ARG A 84 10.19 -7.04 3.78
CA ARG A 84 10.77 -6.42 4.98
C ARG A 84 10.08 -6.86 6.27
N ALA A 85 8.78 -7.10 6.22
CA ALA A 85 8.05 -7.62 7.38
C ALA A 85 8.61 -8.97 7.83
N LYS A 86 8.90 -9.88 6.90
CA LYS A 86 9.55 -11.17 7.20
C LYS A 86 10.89 -10.99 7.93
N GLN A 87 11.66 -9.96 7.56
CA GLN A 87 12.94 -9.65 8.22
C GLN A 87 12.74 -9.02 9.60
N ALA A 88 11.66 -8.25 9.79
CA ALA A 88 11.35 -7.59 11.05
C ALA A 88 10.65 -8.50 12.07
N GLU A 89 9.96 -9.54 11.63
CA GLU A 89 9.19 -10.46 12.50
C GLU A 89 9.97 -10.95 13.73
N PRO A 90 11.22 -11.45 13.62
CA PRO A 90 11.95 -11.95 14.79
C PRO A 90 12.18 -10.88 15.87
N VAL A 91 12.47 -9.65 15.45
CA VAL A 91 12.70 -8.52 16.36
C VAL A 91 11.40 -8.09 17.01
N VAL A 92 10.31 -8.01 16.25
CA VAL A 92 8.98 -7.68 16.75
C VAL A 92 8.50 -8.75 17.73
N GLU A 93 8.67 -10.02 17.41
CA GLU A 93 8.32 -11.15 18.27
C GLU A 93 9.07 -11.08 19.61
N ALA A 94 10.39 -10.86 19.57
CA ALA A 94 11.19 -10.70 20.78
C ALA A 94 10.72 -9.53 21.66
N ASN A 95 10.42 -8.37 21.05
CA ASN A 95 9.93 -7.20 21.76
C ASN A 95 8.55 -7.44 22.40
N LEU A 96 7.63 -8.07 21.68
CA LEU A 96 6.31 -8.41 22.20
C LEU A 96 6.37 -9.51 23.26
N ALA A 97 7.30 -10.47 23.15
CA ALA A 97 7.54 -11.47 24.19
C ALA A 97 8.07 -10.82 25.48
N ALA A 98 9.05 -9.92 25.37
CA ALA A 98 9.58 -9.16 26.50
C ALA A 98 8.49 -8.30 27.17
N LEU A 99 7.62 -7.66 26.36
CA LEU A 99 6.49 -6.90 26.88
C LEU A 99 5.51 -7.80 27.64
N ARG A 100 5.22 -9.01 27.14
CA ARG A 100 4.37 -9.98 27.85
C ARG A 100 4.96 -10.37 29.20
N GLU A 101 6.25 -10.71 29.24
CA GLU A 101 6.92 -11.04 30.51
C GLU A 101 6.86 -9.88 31.51
N PHE A 102 7.08 -8.65 31.04
CA PHE A 102 6.93 -7.47 31.88
C PHE A 102 5.50 -7.31 32.40
N GLN A 103 4.50 -7.49 31.56
CA GLN A 103 3.09 -7.42 31.91
C GLN A 103 2.72 -8.52 32.94
N GLN A 104 3.19 -9.77 32.72
CA GLN A 104 2.95 -10.87 33.65
C GLN A 104 3.52 -10.60 35.05
N ARG A 105 4.71 -9.97 35.11
CA ARG A 105 5.34 -9.59 36.39
C ARG A 105 4.64 -8.40 37.11
N ASN A 106 3.89 -7.59 36.36
CA ASN A 106 3.25 -6.37 36.87
C ASN A 106 1.75 -6.33 36.60
N LEU A 107 1.07 -7.48 36.61
CA LEU A 107 -0.36 -7.60 36.24
C LEU A 107 -1.28 -6.69 37.04
N ASP A 108 -0.96 -6.49 38.34
CA ASP A 108 -1.69 -5.64 39.26
C ASP A 108 -1.59 -4.13 38.94
N LYS A 109 -0.56 -3.74 38.20
CA LYS A 109 -0.26 -2.33 37.88
C LYS A 109 -0.65 -1.92 36.47
N ILE A 110 -1.06 -2.88 35.61
CA ILE A 110 -1.33 -2.63 34.19
C ILE A 110 -2.83 -2.75 33.94
N VAL A 111 -3.41 -1.70 33.30
CA VAL A 111 -4.80 -1.72 32.91
C VAL A 111 -5.06 -2.85 31.90
N PRO A 112 -6.23 -3.51 31.96
CA PRO A 112 -6.52 -4.69 31.13
C PRO A 112 -6.34 -4.47 29.62
N GLU A 113 -6.70 -3.28 29.13
CA GLU A 113 -6.66 -2.90 27.73
C GLU A 113 -5.23 -2.80 27.17
N ALA A 114 -4.25 -2.53 28.03
CA ALA A 114 -2.84 -2.43 27.67
C ALA A 114 -2.11 -3.78 27.66
N ARG A 115 -2.79 -4.89 28.05
CA ARG A 115 -2.16 -6.21 28.10
C ARG A 115 -2.03 -6.84 26.72
N VAL A 116 -0.88 -7.47 26.46
CA VAL A 116 -0.69 -8.25 25.23
C VAL A 116 -1.57 -9.51 25.29
N PRO A 117 -2.31 -9.86 24.23
CA PRO A 117 -3.11 -11.07 24.20
C PRO A 117 -2.30 -12.32 24.57
N VAL A 118 -2.88 -13.19 25.37
CA VAL A 118 -2.25 -14.48 25.76
C VAL A 118 -2.46 -15.56 24.69
N ASP A 119 -3.55 -15.47 23.92
CA ASP A 119 -3.88 -16.39 22.84
C ASP A 119 -2.72 -16.45 21.81
N PRO A 120 -2.13 -17.62 21.55
CA PRO A 120 -0.99 -17.76 20.62
C PRO A 120 -1.31 -17.33 19.20
N GLY A 121 -2.54 -17.57 18.74
CA GLY A 121 -2.99 -17.14 17.39
C GLY A 121 -3.02 -15.63 17.29
N LYS A 122 -3.72 -14.97 18.22
CA LYS A 122 -3.77 -13.50 18.30
C LYS A 122 -2.40 -12.87 18.50
N PHE A 123 -1.50 -13.55 19.21
CA PHE A 123 -0.13 -13.08 19.36
C PHE A 123 0.61 -13.07 18.03
N ARG A 124 0.53 -14.16 17.24
CA ARG A 124 1.15 -14.24 15.91
C ARG A 124 0.56 -13.20 14.96
N ASP A 125 -0.76 -13.06 14.93
CA ASP A 125 -1.42 -12.05 14.10
C ASP A 125 -0.94 -10.65 14.45
N ARG A 126 -0.74 -10.37 15.73
CA ARG A 126 -0.18 -9.11 16.20
C ARG A 126 1.27 -8.93 15.77
N VAL A 127 2.12 -9.96 15.90
CA VAL A 127 3.51 -9.92 15.40
C VAL A 127 3.53 -9.59 13.90
N ALA A 128 2.72 -10.27 13.10
CA ALA A 128 2.67 -10.04 11.66
C ALA A 128 2.16 -8.62 11.32
N ALA A 129 1.16 -8.11 12.06
CA ALA A 129 0.63 -6.76 11.85
C ALA A 129 1.66 -5.68 12.22
N GLU A 130 2.31 -5.80 13.38
CA GLU A 130 3.35 -4.87 13.84
C GLU A 130 4.59 -4.91 12.92
N ALA A 131 4.99 -6.08 12.44
CA ALA A 131 6.08 -6.23 11.49
C ALA A 131 5.77 -5.51 10.17
N LYS A 132 4.54 -5.60 9.64
CA LYS A 132 4.13 -4.85 8.45
C LYS A 132 4.19 -3.33 8.67
N VAL A 133 3.73 -2.87 9.84
CA VAL A 133 3.81 -1.44 10.19
C VAL A 133 5.26 -0.97 10.29
N ALA A 134 6.14 -1.76 10.93
CA ALA A 134 7.56 -1.45 11.03
C ALA A 134 8.23 -1.41 9.64
N ALA A 135 7.93 -2.40 8.78
CA ALA A 135 8.42 -2.48 7.41
C ALA A 135 7.97 -1.28 6.57
N PHE A 136 6.71 -0.89 6.67
CA PHE A 136 6.20 0.30 5.99
C PHE A 136 6.92 1.58 6.45
N LYS A 137 7.05 1.78 7.77
CA LYS A 137 7.78 2.93 8.33
C LYS A 137 9.24 2.98 7.86
N GLN A 138 9.89 1.83 7.72
CA GLN A 138 11.24 1.75 7.20
C GLN A 138 11.29 2.14 5.71
N LEU A 139 10.33 1.67 4.90
CA LEU A 139 10.25 2.05 3.48
C LEU A 139 10.02 3.55 3.31
N VAL A 140 9.20 4.16 4.17
CA VAL A 140 8.98 5.62 4.18
C VAL A 140 10.27 6.37 4.49
N ARG A 141 11.04 5.91 5.48
CA ARG A 141 12.35 6.52 5.81
C ARG A 141 13.32 6.43 4.64
N ASP A 142 13.45 5.27 4.01
CA ASP A 142 14.36 5.10 2.87
C ASP A 142 14.01 6.02 1.70
N VAL A 143 12.70 6.25 1.45
CA VAL A 143 12.26 7.20 0.41
C VAL A 143 12.56 8.63 0.83
N GLN A 144 12.31 8.98 2.08
CA GLN A 144 12.63 10.29 2.64
C GLN A 144 14.12 10.59 2.54
N ASP A 145 14.97 9.66 3.00
CA ASP A 145 16.42 9.81 3.00
C ASP A 145 16.91 10.05 1.57
N LYS A 146 16.49 9.22 0.60
CA LYS A 146 16.85 9.41 -0.82
C LYS A 146 16.46 10.77 -1.38
N LEU A 147 15.26 11.27 -1.06
CA LEU A 147 14.80 12.57 -1.55
C LEU A 147 15.46 13.75 -0.83
N THR A 148 15.92 13.54 0.40
CA THR A 148 16.62 14.56 1.21
C THR A 148 18.10 14.61 0.87
N GLU A 149 18.75 13.46 0.65
CA GLU A 149 20.18 13.35 0.32
C GLU A 149 20.48 13.79 -1.11
N ASP A 150 19.54 13.58 -2.05
CA ASP A 150 19.71 13.98 -3.44
C ASP A 150 18.62 14.98 -3.88
N PRO A 151 18.83 16.29 -3.67
CA PRO A 151 17.89 17.34 -4.09
C PRO A 151 17.72 17.42 -5.61
N GLU A 152 18.62 16.84 -6.41
CA GLU A 152 18.47 16.78 -7.87
C GLU A 152 17.28 15.90 -8.27
N VAL A 153 16.92 14.88 -7.48
CA VAL A 153 15.74 14.05 -7.75
C VAL A 153 14.48 14.88 -7.87
N LEU A 154 14.24 15.84 -6.96
CA LEU A 154 13.06 16.72 -7.05
C LEU A 154 13.13 17.67 -8.24
N LYS A 155 14.32 18.14 -8.61
CA LYS A 155 14.51 18.96 -9.82
C LYS A 155 14.22 18.14 -11.07
N ASP A 156 14.69 16.90 -11.12
CA ASP A 156 14.44 15.99 -12.23
C ASP A 156 12.94 15.67 -12.37
N LEU A 157 12.23 15.44 -11.26
CA LEU A 157 10.77 15.25 -11.29
C LEU A 157 10.04 16.47 -11.84
N ARG A 158 10.46 17.69 -11.51
CA ARG A 158 9.90 18.93 -12.08
C ARG A 158 10.19 19.07 -13.58
N ARG A 159 11.41 18.68 -14.05
CA ARG A 159 11.77 18.63 -15.46
C ARG A 159 10.89 17.63 -16.20
N PHE A 160 10.75 16.42 -15.68
CA PHE A 160 9.85 15.40 -16.27
C PHE A 160 8.42 15.92 -16.37
N ARG A 161 7.91 16.57 -15.32
CA ARG A 161 6.56 17.15 -15.35
C ARG A 161 6.38 18.16 -16.48
N SER A 162 7.38 19.01 -16.75
CA SER A 162 7.31 20.03 -17.81
C SER A 162 7.24 19.41 -19.21
N THR A 163 7.73 18.18 -19.38
CA THR A 163 7.76 17.47 -20.65
C THR A 163 6.47 16.67 -20.92
N PHE A 164 5.67 16.39 -19.89
CA PHE A 164 4.42 15.66 -20.09
C PHE A 164 3.45 16.45 -20.97
N PRO A 165 2.93 15.83 -22.04
CA PRO A 165 1.86 16.43 -22.82
C PRO A 165 0.60 16.58 -21.95
N ASP A 166 -0.23 17.56 -22.29
CA ASP A 166 -1.52 17.77 -21.61
C ASP A 166 -2.57 16.72 -22.01
N ASP A 167 -2.33 16.01 -23.11
CA ASP A 167 -3.20 14.97 -23.62
C ASP A 167 -3.14 13.71 -22.74
N LYS A 168 -4.30 13.05 -22.61
CA LYS A 168 -4.37 11.77 -21.91
C LYS A 168 -3.61 10.71 -22.71
N PRO A 169 -2.71 9.95 -22.09
CA PRO A 169 -2.02 8.85 -22.77
C PRO A 169 -3.02 7.81 -23.24
N ALA A 170 -2.75 7.20 -24.40
CA ALA A 170 -3.63 6.22 -25.03
C ALA A 170 -3.69 4.84 -24.33
N GLY A 171 -2.98 4.65 -23.21
CA GLY A 171 -2.89 3.37 -22.51
C GLY A 171 -2.71 3.51 -21.00
N ASP A 172 -2.43 2.38 -20.35
CA ASP A 172 -2.27 2.29 -18.90
C ASP A 172 -0.81 2.48 -18.45
N THR A 173 0.10 2.82 -19.34
CA THR A 173 1.50 3.13 -19.07
C THR A 173 1.91 4.45 -19.69
N ALA A 174 2.75 5.20 -19.01
CA ALA A 174 3.34 6.42 -19.52
C ALA A 174 4.84 6.45 -19.21
N LYS A 175 5.64 6.89 -20.18
CA LYS A 175 7.08 7.10 -20.03
C LYS A 175 7.38 8.55 -20.37
N VAL A 176 8.20 9.19 -19.57
CA VAL A 176 8.71 10.53 -19.84
C VAL A 176 10.21 10.58 -19.61
N GLY A 177 10.91 11.22 -20.54
CA GLY A 177 12.30 11.62 -20.43
C GLY A 177 12.41 13.14 -20.55
N HIS A 178 13.56 13.68 -20.19
CA HIS A 178 13.88 15.10 -20.38
C HIS A 178 15.30 15.23 -20.93
N VAL A 179 15.51 16.17 -21.82
CA VAL A 179 16.80 16.37 -22.52
C VAL A 179 17.97 16.65 -21.55
N ASP A 180 17.69 17.35 -20.44
CA ASP A 180 18.69 17.68 -19.43
C ASP A 180 18.88 16.55 -18.38
N VAL A 181 18.08 15.49 -18.42
CA VAL A 181 18.17 14.34 -17.54
C VAL A 181 18.61 13.14 -18.36
N LYS A 182 19.94 13.02 -18.52
CA LYS A 182 20.54 11.94 -19.33
C LYS A 182 20.33 10.59 -18.64
N ASP A 183 20.07 9.57 -19.46
CA ASP A 183 20.02 8.16 -19.06
C ASP A 183 18.96 7.81 -18.00
N ARG A 184 18.02 8.72 -17.74
CA ARG A 184 16.91 8.49 -16.81
C ARG A 184 15.57 8.76 -17.49
N SER A 185 14.63 7.88 -17.26
CA SER A 185 13.24 8.05 -17.66
C SER A 185 12.34 7.74 -16.47
N LEU A 186 11.25 8.47 -16.36
CA LEU A 186 10.22 8.19 -15.37
C LEU A 186 9.12 7.36 -16.01
N PHE A 187 8.71 6.32 -15.32
CA PHE A 187 7.64 5.44 -15.74
C PHE A 187 6.46 5.59 -14.80
N LEU A 188 5.27 5.67 -15.36
CA LEU A 188 4.01 5.68 -14.62
C LEU A 188 3.10 4.58 -15.15
N ARG A 189 2.32 4.00 -14.26
CA ARG A 189 1.33 2.98 -14.57
C ARG A 189 -0.02 3.35 -13.98
N LYS A 190 -1.07 3.07 -14.75
CA LYS A 190 -2.45 3.22 -14.32
C LYS A 190 -2.94 1.93 -13.66
N VAL A 191 -3.49 2.04 -12.47
CA VAL A 191 -4.11 0.93 -11.73
C VAL A 191 -5.43 1.42 -11.17
N ALA A 192 -6.53 0.75 -11.49
CA ALA A 192 -7.87 1.12 -11.02
C ALA A 192 -8.19 2.62 -11.22
N ASP A 193 -7.98 3.13 -12.44
CA ASP A 193 -8.22 4.51 -12.87
C ASP A 193 -7.34 5.59 -12.22
N ARG A 194 -6.25 5.21 -11.54
CA ARG A 194 -5.28 6.13 -10.95
C ARG A 194 -3.87 5.85 -11.46
N TRP A 195 -3.11 6.92 -11.63
CA TRP A 195 -1.72 6.86 -12.06
C TRP A 195 -0.76 6.83 -10.88
N TYR A 196 0.26 5.97 -10.98
CA TYR A 196 1.28 5.73 -9.94
C TYR A 196 2.67 5.75 -10.56
N ILE A 197 3.67 6.20 -9.82
CA ILE A 197 5.07 6.09 -10.24
C ILE A 197 5.51 4.63 -10.07
N GLU A 198 6.05 4.06 -11.16
CA GLU A 198 6.72 2.76 -11.14
C GLU A 198 8.17 2.90 -10.64
N ASN A 199 8.61 1.92 -9.84
CA ASN A 199 10.03 1.78 -9.49
C ASN A 199 10.79 1.01 -10.58
N ARG A 200 10.80 1.55 -11.80
CA ARG A 200 11.55 1.01 -12.93
C ARG A 200 12.56 2.06 -13.38
N GLN A 201 13.85 1.70 -13.36
CA GLN A 201 14.93 2.64 -13.72
C GLN A 201 15.39 2.53 -15.18
N SER A 202 15.11 1.40 -15.83
CA SER A 202 15.43 1.15 -17.23
C SER A 202 14.33 0.32 -17.88
N GLU A 203 14.22 0.39 -19.21
CA GLU A 203 13.44 -0.61 -19.94
C GLU A 203 14.07 -1.97 -19.68
N SER A 204 13.37 -2.86 -18.96
CA SER A 204 13.71 -4.25 -19.05
C SER A 204 13.43 -4.65 -20.51
N THR A 205 14.45 -4.89 -21.28
CA THR A 205 14.36 -5.62 -22.52
C THR A 205 13.86 -7.01 -22.14
N GLU A 206 12.52 -7.19 -22.04
CA GLU A 206 11.98 -8.54 -22.09
C GLU A 206 12.45 -9.11 -23.43
N PRO A 207 13.18 -10.25 -23.40
CA PRO A 207 13.50 -10.92 -24.66
C PRO A 207 12.18 -11.28 -25.33
N GLU A 208 11.92 -10.70 -26.51
CA GLU A 208 10.83 -11.15 -27.39
C GLU A 208 10.91 -12.69 -27.45
N LYS A 209 9.89 -13.33 -26.89
CA LYS A 209 9.69 -14.78 -27.08
C LYS A 209 9.41 -14.97 -28.57
N LYS A 210 10.45 -15.42 -29.30
CA LYS A 210 10.31 -16.00 -30.64
C LYS A 210 9.59 -17.34 -30.57
#